data_010fea5e12e302e8f3f7b58c0a8442f7
#
_entry.id   010fea5e12e302e8f3f7b58c0a8442f7
#
_cell.length_a   1.000
_cell.length_b   1.000
_cell.length_c   1.000
_cell.angle_alpha   90.00
_cell.angle_beta   90.00
_cell.angle_gamma   90.00
#
_symmetry.space_group_name_H-M   'P 1'
#
loop_
_entity.id
_entity.type
_entity.pdbx_description
1 polymer ?
#
loop_
_entity_poly.entity_id
_entity_poly.type
_entity_poly.pdbx_seq_one_letter_code
_entity_poly.pdbx_strand_id
1 'polypeptide(L)'
;MGSTPSPHRVTLVHAAGCHLCESAGRVLSQVRAEIPFDLEEVDITGDPELERRYRERIPVVLVDGEEAFTYFLHPDGLRRRLA
;
A
#
# COMPACT_ATOMS: atom_id res chain seq x y z
N MET A 1 -21.34 -18.51 4.79
CA MET A 1 -21.27 -17.96 4.39
C MET A 1 -20.62 -17.15 4.36
N GLY A 2 -20.43 -16.72 4.20
CA GLY A 2 -19.78 -15.68 4.01
C GLY A 2 -18.53 -15.48 4.57
N SER A 3 -17.65 -14.97 3.81
CA SER A 3 -16.40 -14.54 4.37
C SER A 3 -16.68 -13.25 5.11
N THR A 4 -16.07 -13.12 6.26
CA THR A 4 -16.08 -11.87 6.98
C THR A 4 -15.21 -10.90 6.20
N PRO A 5 -15.68 -9.70 5.88
CA PRO A 5 -14.83 -8.72 5.23
C PRO A 5 -13.65 -8.38 6.11
N SER A 6 -12.54 -8.12 5.47
CA SER A 6 -11.37 -7.70 6.19
C SER A 6 -11.65 -6.38 6.90
N PRO A 7 -11.18 -6.20 8.15
CA PRO A 7 -11.43 -4.95 8.86
C PRO A 7 -10.68 -3.76 8.28
N HIS A 8 -9.65 -4.01 7.47
CA HIS A 8 -8.83 -2.92 6.93
C HIS A 8 -8.66 -3.05 5.43
N ARG A 9 -8.58 -1.91 4.77
CA ARG A 9 -8.20 -1.82 3.36
C ARG A 9 -6.88 -1.09 3.26
N VAL A 10 -5.93 -1.71 2.57
CA VAL A 10 -4.63 -1.10 2.34
C VAL A 10 -4.48 -0.82 0.86
N THR A 11 -4.03 0.39 0.52
CA THR A 11 -3.83 0.81 -0.86
C THR A 11 -2.36 1.10 -1.07
N LEU A 12 -1.78 0.50 -2.11
CA LEU A 12 -0.41 0.77 -2.50
C LEU A 12 -0.43 1.58 -3.78
N VAL A 13 0.08 2.81 -3.72
CA VAL A 13 0.24 3.67 -4.90
C VAL A 13 1.67 3.50 -5.38
N HIS A 14 1.83 3.05 -6.63
CA HIS A 14 3.14 2.69 -7.14
C HIS A 14 3.27 3.07 -8.62
N ALA A 15 4.48 2.87 -9.17
CA ALA A 15 4.72 3.11 -10.59
C ALA A 15 5.70 2.07 -11.11
N ALA A 16 5.73 1.91 -12.43
CA ALA A 16 6.67 1.02 -13.06
C ALA A 16 8.10 1.48 -12.82
N GLY A 17 9.01 0.54 -12.60
CA GLY A 17 10.42 0.84 -12.41
C GLY A 17 10.79 1.43 -11.06
N CYS A 18 9.89 1.39 -10.12
CA CYS A 18 10.11 1.96 -8.79
C CYS A 18 10.56 0.86 -7.82
N HIS A 19 11.86 0.88 -7.47
CA HIS A 19 12.42 -0.14 -6.59
C HIS A 19 11.84 -0.08 -5.18
N LEU A 20 11.60 1.13 -4.68
CA LEU A 20 11.00 1.29 -3.36
C LEU A 20 9.56 0.76 -3.36
N CYS A 21 8.86 0.91 -4.48
CA CYS A 21 7.51 0.37 -4.60
C CYS A 21 7.54 -1.16 -4.55
N GLU A 22 8.53 -1.77 -5.18
CA GLU A 22 8.68 -3.22 -5.13
C GLU A 22 8.96 -3.70 -3.71
N SER A 23 9.81 -2.97 -2.99
CA SER A 23 10.08 -3.30 -1.60
C SER A 23 8.83 -3.19 -0.74
N ALA A 24 8.04 -2.14 -0.96
CA ALA A 24 6.78 -1.97 -0.23
C ALA A 24 5.83 -3.12 -0.52
N GLY A 25 5.77 -3.56 -1.78
CA GLY A 25 4.94 -4.69 -2.15
C GLY A 25 5.32 -5.96 -1.42
N ARG A 26 6.63 -6.20 -1.24
CA ARG A 26 7.09 -7.38 -0.52
C ARG A 26 6.70 -7.32 0.96
N VAL A 27 6.83 -6.14 1.56
CA VAL A 27 6.42 -5.96 2.96
C VAL A 27 4.92 -6.18 3.11
N LEU A 28 4.13 -5.65 2.19
CA LEU A 28 2.68 -5.85 2.22
C LEU A 28 2.32 -7.32 2.13
N SER A 29 2.96 -8.07 1.23
CA SER A 29 2.71 -9.50 1.11
C SER A 29 3.06 -10.24 2.39
N GLN A 30 4.18 -9.88 2.99
CA GLN A 30 4.63 -10.53 4.21
C GLN A 30 3.66 -10.29 5.36
N VAL A 31 3.26 -9.05 5.56
CA VAL A 31 2.35 -8.72 6.66
C VAL A 31 0.96 -9.27 6.39
N ARG A 32 0.53 -9.29 5.13
CA ARG A 32 -0.79 -9.81 4.78
C ARG A 32 -0.93 -11.28 5.10
N ALA A 33 0.17 -12.03 5.03
CA ALA A 33 0.14 -13.44 5.39
C ALA A 33 -0.10 -13.63 6.88
N GLU A 34 0.24 -12.63 7.70
CA GLU A 34 0.05 -12.70 9.15
C GLU A 34 -1.28 -12.07 9.56
N ILE A 35 -1.59 -10.92 9.00
CA ILE A 35 -2.79 -10.13 9.35
C ILE A 35 -3.54 -9.85 8.06
N PRO A 36 -4.62 -10.57 7.78
CA PRO A 36 -5.34 -10.38 6.52
C PRO A 36 -5.91 -8.97 6.38
N PHE A 37 -5.81 -8.42 5.19
CA PHE A 37 -6.43 -7.15 4.82
C PHE A 37 -6.72 -7.16 3.33
N ASP A 38 -7.64 -6.29 2.90
CA ASP A 38 -7.89 -6.10 1.49
C ASP A 38 -6.81 -5.22 0.90
N LEU A 39 -6.24 -5.63 -0.22
CA LEU A 39 -5.17 -4.88 -0.87
C LEU A 39 -5.64 -4.34 -2.20
N GLU A 40 -5.47 -3.04 -2.38
CA GLU A 40 -5.73 -2.37 -3.64
C GLU A 40 -4.42 -1.77 -4.14
N GLU A 41 -4.12 -1.96 -5.42
CA GLU A 41 -2.91 -1.39 -6.00
C GLU A 41 -3.31 -0.36 -7.04
N VAL A 42 -2.68 0.81 -6.98
CA VAL A 42 -2.93 1.90 -7.91
C VAL A 42 -1.61 2.21 -8.63
N ASP A 43 -1.58 1.88 -9.92
CA ASP A 43 -0.40 2.15 -10.75
C ASP A 43 -0.60 3.51 -11.40
N ILE A 44 0.27 4.46 -11.08
CA ILE A 44 0.14 5.82 -11.62
C ILE A 44 0.77 5.97 -12.99
N THR A 45 1.46 4.94 -13.48
CA THR A 45 2.15 5.01 -14.76
C THR A 45 1.17 5.29 -15.87
N GLY A 46 1.41 6.37 -16.62
CA GLY A 46 0.56 6.72 -17.75
C GLY A 46 -0.69 7.49 -17.41
N ASP A 47 -0.94 7.77 -16.13
CA ASP A 47 -2.08 8.58 -15.72
C ASP A 47 -1.55 9.95 -15.28
N PRO A 48 -1.71 11.00 -16.11
CA PRO A 48 -1.07 12.29 -15.80
C PRO A 48 -1.53 12.90 -14.48
N GLU A 49 -2.79 12.69 -14.11
CA GLU A 49 -3.29 13.26 -12.88
C GLU A 49 -2.73 12.56 -11.67
N LEU A 50 -2.68 11.24 -11.70
CA LEU A 50 -2.10 10.47 -10.61
C LEU A 50 -0.60 10.69 -10.53
N GLU A 51 0.08 10.80 -11.68
CA GLU A 51 1.51 11.06 -11.66
C GLU A 51 1.80 12.41 -11.04
N ARG A 52 1.01 13.44 -11.36
CA ARG A 52 1.20 14.76 -10.78
C ARG A 52 1.02 14.74 -9.27
N ARG A 53 0.06 13.94 -8.82
CA ARG A 53 -0.30 13.90 -7.41
C ARG A 53 0.68 13.09 -6.56
N TYR A 54 1.21 11.99 -7.10
CA TYR A 54 1.96 11.04 -6.30
C TYR A 54 3.41 10.84 -6.70
N ARG A 55 3.80 11.28 -7.88
CA ARG A 55 5.08 10.87 -8.47
C ARG A 55 6.28 11.08 -7.55
N GLU A 56 6.29 12.17 -6.80
CA GLU A 56 7.43 12.48 -5.94
C GLU A 56 7.32 11.88 -4.55
N ARG A 57 6.28 11.09 -4.32
CA ARG A 57 6.03 10.53 -2.99
C ARG A 57 5.90 9.02 -2.98
N ILE A 58 5.96 8.38 -4.15
CA ILE A 58 5.75 6.93 -4.23
C ILE A 58 6.94 6.18 -3.63
N PRO A 59 6.66 5.02 -3.02
CA PRO A 59 5.34 4.45 -2.83
C PRO A 59 4.58 5.17 -1.74
N VAL A 60 3.26 5.26 -1.91
CA VAL A 60 2.37 5.77 -0.86
C VAL A 60 1.50 4.61 -0.43
N VAL A 61 1.44 4.37 0.86
CA VAL A 61 0.58 3.33 1.41
C VAL A 61 -0.50 3.99 2.24
N LEU A 62 -1.74 3.74 1.85
CA LEU A 62 -2.90 4.24 2.58
C LEU A 62 -3.51 3.10 3.37
N VAL A 63 -3.91 3.38 4.59
CA VAL A 63 -4.65 2.44 5.41
C VAL A 63 -6.01 3.05 5.69
N ASP A 64 -7.05 2.36 5.23
CA ASP A 64 -8.43 2.83 5.37
C ASP A 64 -8.62 4.25 4.83
N GLY A 65 -7.95 4.54 3.71
CA GLY A 65 -8.09 5.82 3.03
C GLY A 65 -7.17 6.92 3.51
N GLU A 66 -6.37 6.69 4.54
CA GLU A 66 -5.45 7.69 5.08
C GLU A 66 -4.03 7.34 4.68
N GLU A 67 -3.28 8.34 4.24
CA GLU A 67 -1.87 8.13 3.91
C GLU A 67 -1.11 7.83 5.18
N ALA A 68 -0.55 6.64 5.24
CA ALA A 68 0.15 6.18 6.44
C ALA A 68 1.65 6.13 6.25
N PHE A 69 2.12 5.82 5.04
CA PHE A 69 3.54 5.68 4.77
C PHE A 69 3.87 6.25 3.40
N THR A 70 5.04 6.90 3.28
CA THR A 70 5.59 7.33 2.01
C THR A 70 7.04 6.86 1.95
N TYR A 71 7.51 6.53 0.76
CA TYR A 71 8.87 6.06 0.46
C TYR A 71 9.21 4.73 1.09
N PHE A 72 9.13 4.62 2.40
CA PHE A 72 9.53 3.39 3.10
C PHE A 72 8.36 2.84 3.88
N LEU A 73 8.13 1.54 3.74
CA LEU A 73 7.09 0.85 4.49
C LEU A 73 7.76 -0.06 5.51
N HIS A 74 7.52 0.24 6.77
CA HIS A 74 8.09 -0.52 7.87
C HIS A 74 7.11 -1.58 8.33
N PRO A 75 7.53 -2.86 8.34
CA PRO A 75 6.59 -3.95 8.69
C PRO A 75 5.94 -3.76 10.05
N ASP A 76 6.72 -3.37 11.05
CA ASP A 76 6.17 -3.20 12.41
C ASP A 76 5.20 -2.03 12.46
N GLY A 77 5.51 -0.95 11.75
CA GLY A 77 4.59 0.18 11.68
C GLY A 77 3.27 -0.21 11.04
N LEU A 78 3.34 -1.00 9.97
CA LEU A 78 2.12 -1.47 9.32
C LEU A 78 1.33 -2.39 10.25
N ARG A 79 2.01 -3.30 10.95
CA ARG A 79 1.34 -4.20 11.88
C ARG A 79 0.58 -3.41 12.95
N ARG A 80 1.19 -2.35 13.46
CA ARG A 80 0.52 -1.51 14.47
C ARG A 80 -0.71 -0.83 13.92
N ARG A 81 -0.67 -0.40 12.65
CA ARG A 81 -1.83 0.24 12.04
C ARG A 81 -2.97 -0.75 11.82
N LEU A 82 -2.66 -2.02 11.67
CA LEU A 82 -3.66 -3.07 11.40
C LEU A 82 -4.15 -3.76 12.66
N ALA A 83 -3.51 -3.49 13.77
CA ALA A 83 -3.88 -4.14 15.03
C ALA A 83 -5.21 -3.64 15.58
#